data_9971b254428a0df4a82fb9f33b2a3072
#
_entry.id   9971b254428a0df4a82fb9f33b2a3072
#
_cell.length_a   1.000
_cell.length_b   1.000
_cell.length_c   1.000
_cell.angle_alpha   90.00
_cell.angle_beta   90.00
_cell.angle_gamma   90.00
#
_symmetry.space_group_name_H-M   'P 1'
#
loop_
_entity.id
_entity.type
_entity.pdbx_description
1 polymer ?
#
loop_
_entity_poly.entity_id
_entity_poly.type
_entity_poly.pdbx_seq_one_letter_code
_entity_poly.pdbx_strand_id
1 'polypeptide(L)'
;QYLPDLMEKEAEVFGNRSIAGFLSQVGAEEAMTSDQVVWSEQGRLHLSYNCVTTDVSAGLVTIGTDIDGNTAAGAHGIRKGDTVIISKAGVTMQGYVSVEDTGDAVAAITVLPYKAAAMTTYFDDADVATIMVYGSEFGKGTVGQVKANEPQFKSFSNKPVIIKDYFQVNGSDASQIGWVEVSGEDGQNGYLWYLKAEGDTRSRFTDYLEMSM
;
A
#
# COMPACT_ATOMS: atom_id res chain seq x y z
N GLN A 1 13.55 19.81 43.64
CA GLN A 1 13.10 19.86 42.23
C GLN A 1 13.85 18.77 41.51
N TYR A 2 13.14 17.72 41.15
CA TYR A 2 13.72 16.67 40.31
C TYR A 2 13.58 17.13 38.88
N LEU A 3 14.69 17.34 38.18
CA LEU A 3 14.73 17.53 36.74
C LEU A 3 14.39 16.18 36.08
N PRO A 4 13.56 16.16 35.04
CA PRO A 4 13.34 14.93 34.31
C PRO A 4 14.64 14.46 33.66
N ASP A 5 14.92 13.19 33.84
CA ASP A 5 16.06 12.53 33.20
C ASP A 5 15.74 12.31 31.73
N LEU A 6 16.40 13.07 30.87
CA LEU A 6 16.26 12.92 29.43
C LEU A 6 17.17 11.79 28.98
N MET A 7 16.59 10.71 28.48
CA MET A 7 17.38 9.62 27.92
C MET A 7 18.18 10.13 26.72
N GLU A 8 19.50 10.00 26.72
CA GLU A 8 20.41 10.40 25.65
C GLU A 8 19.98 9.85 24.28
N LYS A 9 19.44 8.64 24.26
CA LYS A 9 18.93 8.00 23.03
C LYS A 9 17.70 8.67 22.42
N GLU A 10 16.92 9.40 23.19
CA GLU A 10 15.74 10.11 22.66
C GLU A 10 16.13 11.23 21.72
N ALA A 11 17.16 12.00 22.03
CA ALA A 11 17.66 13.06 21.16
C ALA A 11 18.33 12.51 19.91
N GLU A 12 19.03 11.38 19.99
CA GLU A 12 19.67 10.71 18.87
C GLU A 12 18.64 10.08 17.91
N VAL A 13 17.61 9.45 18.44
CA VAL A 13 16.53 8.80 17.67
C VAL A 13 15.62 9.82 17.00
N PHE A 14 15.27 10.91 17.67
CA PHE A 14 14.45 11.98 17.09
C PHE A 14 15.24 12.97 16.24
N GLY A 15 16.56 12.96 16.31
CA GLY A 15 17.44 13.76 15.46
C GLY A 15 17.43 13.32 13.98
N ASN A 16 17.35 12.03 13.72
CA ASN A 16 17.26 11.44 12.37
C ASN A 16 15.80 11.15 12.01
N ARG A 17 15.11 12.13 11.49
CA ARG A 17 13.73 12.00 10.98
C ARG A 17 13.69 11.47 9.55
N SER A 18 14.51 10.49 9.24
CA SER A 18 14.61 9.88 7.93
C SER A 18 13.79 8.60 7.84
N ILE A 19 13.31 8.25 6.64
CA ILE A 19 12.64 6.98 6.38
C ILE A 19 13.59 5.82 6.66
N ALA A 20 14.86 5.95 6.24
CA ALA A 20 15.91 4.97 6.51
C ALA A 20 16.12 4.75 8.01
N GLY A 21 16.15 5.83 8.81
CA GLY A 21 16.23 5.73 10.26
C GLY A 21 15.05 5.00 10.89
N PHE A 22 13.85 5.23 10.40
CA PHE A 22 12.65 4.53 10.84
C PHE A 22 12.69 3.03 10.48
N LEU A 23 13.05 2.69 9.25
CA LEU A 23 13.15 1.30 8.79
C LEU A 23 14.21 0.51 9.57
N SER A 24 15.34 1.15 9.86
CA SER A 24 16.40 0.56 10.69
C SER A 24 15.92 0.25 12.11
N GLN A 25 15.15 1.16 12.72
CA GLN A 25 14.60 0.95 14.06
C GLN A 25 13.56 -0.17 14.12
N VAL A 26 12.74 -0.30 13.08
CA VAL A 26 11.73 -1.36 12.97
C VAL A 26 12.36 -2.70 12.59
N GLY A 27 13.65 -2.72 12.20
CA GLY A 27 14.35 -3.93 11.77
C GLY A 27 13.88 -4.40 10.37
N ALA A 28 13.41 -3.48 9.54
CA ALA A 28 12.94 -3.76 8.19
C ALA A 28 14.06 -3.67 7.13
N GLU A 29 15.31 -3.70 7.55
CA GLU A 29 16.48 -3.72 6.69
C GLU A 29 17.03 -5.14 6.55
N GLU A 30 17.23 -5.59 5.32
CA GLU A 30 17.86 -6.87 5.02
C GLU A 30 19.00 -6.69 4.01
N ALA A 31 20.15 -7.31 4.32
CA ALA A 31 21.29 -7.27 3.43
C ALA A 31 21.05 -8.15 2.19
N MET A 32 21.26 -7.59 1.02
CA MET A 32 21.09 -8.26 -0.26
C MET A 32 22.43 -8.46 -0.98
N THR A 33 22.62 -9.65 -1.54
CA THR A 33 23.83 -10.00 -2.33
C THR A 33 23.56 -10.12 -3.82
N SER A 34 22.30 -10.03 -4.23
CA SER A 34 21.83 -10.22 -5.61
C SER A 34 21.63 -8.87 -6.32
N ASP A 35 21.79 -8.86 -7.63
CA ASP A 35 21.54 -7.69 -8.49
C ASP A 35 20.04 -7.45 -8.78
N GLN A 36 19.16 -8.31 -8.31
CA GLN A 36 17.72 -8.20 -8.51
C GLN A 36 16.97 -8.84 -7.36
N VAL A 37 15.94 -8.15 -6.90
CA VAL A 37 14.93 -8.69 -5.98
C VAL A 37 13.67 -9.00 -6.76
N VAL A 38 13.12 -10.19 -6.55
CA VAL A 38 11.83 -10.60 -7.09
C VAL A 38 10.95 -11.04 -5.93
N TRP A 39 9.74 -10.52 -5.87
CA TRP A 39 8.74 -10.95 -4.90
C TRP A 39 7.41 -11.19 -5.57
N SER A 40 6.54 -11.91 -4.92
CA SER A 40 5.19 -12.16 -5.38
C SER A 40 4.17 -11.69 -4.34
N GLU A 41 3.11 -11.11 -4.82
CA GLU A 41 1.97 -10.73 -4.00
C GLU A 41 0.78 -11.58 -4.37
N GLN A 42 0.11 -12.11 -3.37
CA GLN A 42 -1.15 -12.83 -3.57
C GLN A 42 -2.30 -11.84 -3.54
N GLY A 43 -3.24 -12.01 -4.46
CA GLY A 43 -4.49 -11.25 -4.48
C GLY A 43 -5.29 -11.42 -3.18
N ARG A 44 -6.26 -10.55 -2.97
CA ARG A 44 -7.07 -10.54 -1.75
C ARG A 44 -7.87 -11.82 -1.59
N LEU A 45 -7.98 -12.30 -0.36
CA LEU A 45 -8.78 -13.48 -0.02
C LEU A 45 -10.29 -13.21 -0.19
N HIS A 46 -10.73 -12.02 0.18
CA HIS A 46 -12.13 -11.61 0.09
C HIS A 46 -12.38 -10.75 -1.14
N LEU A 47 -13.46 -11.05 -1.85
CA LEU A 47 -13.88 -10.29 -3.02
C LEU A 47 -14.60 -9.02 -2.59
N SER A 48 -14.07 -7.87 -2.98
CA SER A 48 -14.66 -6.56 -2.77
C SER A 48 -14.42 -5.69 -3.99
N TYR A 49 -15.49 -5.05 -4.48
CA TYR A 49 -15.46 -4.25 -5.70
C TYR A 49 -16.22 -2.94 -5.52
N ASN A 50 -15.81 -1.94 -6.28
CA ASN A 50 -16.63 -0.77 -6.52
C ASN A 50 -17.64 -1.09 -7.60
N CYS A 51 -18.89 -0.73 -7.37
CA CYS A 51 -20.00 -1.03 -8.26
C CYS A 51 -20.89 0.18 -8.45
N VAL A 52 -21.69 0.14 -9.50
CA VAL A 52 -22.74 1.14 -9.80
C VAL A 52 -24.07 0.41 -9.90
N THR A 53 -25.07 0.91 -9.20
CA THR A 53 -26.45 0.42 -9.36
C THR A 53 -27.01 0.89 -10.70
N THR A 54 -27.33 -0.02 -11.59
CA THR A 54 -27.74 0.34 -12.96
C THR A 54 -29.25 0.37 -13.11
N ASP A 55 -29.92 -0.61 -12.54
CA ASP A 55 -31.39 -0.69 -12.48
C ASP A 55 -31.78 -1.31 -11.12
N VAL A 56 -32.11 -0.47 -10.16
CA VAL A 56 -32.46 -0.89 -8.81
C VAL A 56 -33.79 -1.64 -8.73
N SER A 57 -34.68 -1.43 -9.71
CA SER A 57 -35.96 -2.14 -9.77
C SER A 57 -35.78 -3.60 -10.19
N ALA A 58 -34.84 -3.86 -11.08
CA ALA A 58 -34.44 -5.20 -11.52
C ALA A 58 -33.35 -5.81 -10.62
N GLY A 59 -32.78 -5.05 -9.68
CA GLY A 59 -31.67 -5.46 -8.84
C GLY A 59 -30.33 -5.55 -9.57
N LEU A 60 -30.18 -4.80 -10.67
CA LEU A 60 -29.00 -4.85 -11.51
C LEU A 60 -27.89 -3.95 -10.99
N VAL A 61 -26.70 -4.53 -10.83
CA VAL A 61 -25.49 -3.85 -10.35
C VAL A 61 -24.34 -4.13 -11.31
N THR A 62 -23.69 -3.07 -11.78
CA THR A 62 -22.51 -3.17 -12.65
C THR A 62 -21.24 -3.11 -11.80
N ILE A 63 -20.39 -4.10 -11.94
CA ILE A 63 -19.07 -4.16 -11.28
C ILE A 63 -18.09 -3.29 -12.08
N GLY A 64 -17.42 -2.36 -11.43
CA GLY A 64 -16.46 -1.45 -12.05
C GLY A 64 -15.01 -1.87 -11.80
N THR A 65 -14.50 -1.50 -10.65
CA THR A 65 -13.10 -1.73 -10.26
C THR A 65 -13.01 -2.55 -8.97
N ASP A 66 -11.89 -3.24 -8.80
CA ASP A 66 -11.54 -3.77 -7.49
C ASP A 66 -11.22 -2.61 -6.53
N ILE A 67 -10.98 -2.94 -5.26
CA ILE A 67 -10.67 -1.93 -4.24
C ILE A 67 -9.30 -1.25 -4.48
N ASP A 68 -8.42 -1.88 -5.26
CA ASP A 68 -7.11 -1.35 -5.65
C ASP A 68 -7.18 -0.47 -6.91
N GLY A 69 -8.39 -0.30 -7.48
CA GLY A 69 -8.64 0.55 -8.65
C GLY A 69 -8.43 -0.13 -10.01
N ASN A 70 -8.12 -1.44 -10.04
CA ASN A 70 -7.99 -2.16 -11.31
C ASN A 70 -9.37 -2.49 -11.86
N THR A 71 -9.51 -2.44 -13.18
CA THR A 71 -10.77 -2.79 -13.85
C THR A 71 -11.11 -4.26 -13.62
N ALA A 72 -12.27 -4.51 -13.02
CA ALA A 72 -12.78 -5.83 -12.73
C ALA A 72 -13.91 -6.28 -13.66
N ALA A 73 -14.29 -5.43 -14.62
CA ALA A 73 -15.34 -5.72 -15.60
C ALA A 73 -15.05 -7.02 -16.37
N GLY A 74 -15.99 -7.97 -16.34
CA GLY A 74 -15.85 -9.28 -16.99
C GLY A 74 -14.87 -10.26 -16.32
N ALA A 75 -14.15 -9.84 -15.29
CA ALA A 75 -13.18 -10.67 -14.58
C ALA A 75 -13.43 -10.73 -13.06
N HIS A 76 -14.58 -10.25 -12.59
CA HIS A 76 -14.94 -10.35 -11.18
C HIS A 76 -15.22 -11.81 -10.78
N GLY A 77 -14.85 -12.15 -9.54
CA GLY A 77 -15.05 -13.51 -9.02
C GLY A 77 -16.43 -13.75 -8.36
N ILE A 78 -17.37 -12.80 -8.49
CA ILE A 78 -18.73 -12.94 -7.93
C ILE A 78 -19.53 -13.96 -8.74
N ARG A 79 -20.18 -14.90 -8.08
CA ARG A 79 -20.86 -16.03 -8.70
C ARG A 79 -22.33 -16.07 -8.29
N LYS A 80 -23.13 -16.75 -9.10
CA LYS A 80 -24.51 -17.05 -8.71
C LYS A 80 -24.56 -17.80 -7.39
N GLY A 81 -25.43 -17.38 -6.48
CA GLY A 81 -25.55 -17.97 -5.15
C GLY A 81 -24.63 -17.36 -4.09
N ASP A 82 -23.73 -16.44 -4.47
CA ASP A 82 -22.93 -15.73 -3.48
C ASP A 82 -23.79 -14.73 -2.71
N THR A 83 -23.53 -14.61 -1.41
CA THR A 83 -24.18 -13.63 -0.54
C THR A 83 -23.32 -12.38 -0.46
N VAL A 84 -23.96 -11.23 -0.68
CA VAL A 84 -23.26 -9.94 -0.83
C VAL A 84 -23.80 -8.89 0.12
N ILE A 85 -22.92 -7.99 0.52
CA ILE A 85 -23.23 -6.74 1.19
C ILE A 85 -22.92 -5.61 0.22
N ILE A 86 -23.89 -4.75 -0.06
CA ILE A 86 -23.70 -3.51 -0.81
C ILE A 86 -23.83 -2.35 0.17
N SER A 87 -22.85 -1.45 0.15
CA SER A 87 -22.77 -0.32 1.06
C SER A 87 -22.51 0.99 0.34
N LYS A 88 -23.27 2.02 0.69
CA LYS A 88 -23.12 3.40 0.22
C LYS A 88 -23.45 4.37 1.37
N ALA A 89 -22.52 5.24 1.72
CA ALA A 89 -22.74 6.39 2.63
C ALA A 89 -23.64 6.11 3.85
N GLY A 90 -23.40 5.01 4.57
CA GLY A 90 -24.15 4.64 5.76
C GLY A 90 -25.40 3.78 5.50
N VAL A 91 -25.80 3.57 4.25
CA VAL A 91 -26.84 2.61 3.88
C VAL A 91 -26.17 1.28 3.53
N THR A 92 -26.69 0.19 4.11
CA THR A 92 -26.16 -1.15 3.87
C THR A 92 -27.30 -2.11 3.52
N MET A 93 -27.13 -2.85 2.45
CA MET A 93 -28.07 -3.87 2.00
C MET A 93 -27.38 -5.24 1.97
N GLN A 94 -28.02 -6.24 2.48
CA GLN A 94 -27.64 -7.65 2.33
C GLN A 94 -28.55 -8.32 1.32
N GLY A 95 -27.94 -9.10 0.45
CA GLY A 95 -28.67 -9.82 -0.57
C GLY A 95 -27.89 -10.99 -1.13
N TYR A 96 -28.46 -11.69 -2.08
CA TYR A 96 -27.76 -12.76 -2.78
C TYR A 96 -27.80 -12.55 -4.30
N VAL A 97 -26.80 -13.09 -4.97
CA VAL A 97 -26.65 -13.01 -6.41
C VAL A 97 -27.52 -14.07 -7.08
N SER A 98 -28.59 -13.64 -7.75
CA SER A 98 -29.51 -14.53 -8.46
C SER A 98 -29.07 -14.86 -9.85
N VAL A 99 -28.43 -13.90 -10.54
CA VAL A 99 -27.90 -14.06 -11.89
C VAL A 99 -26.46 -13.55 -11.91
N GLU A 100 -25.57 -14.39 -12.38
CA GLU A 100 -24.17 -14.07 -12.68
C GLU A 100 -24.08 -13.55 -14.11
N ASP A 101 -23.23 -12.56 -14.37
CA ASP A 101 -22.91 -12.14 -15.72
C ASP A 101 -22.17 -13.25 -16.46
N THR A 102 -22.63 -13.57 -17.65
CA THR A 102 -22.09 -14.67 -18.47
C THR A 102 -21.14 -14.24 -19.56
N GLY A 103 -20.56 -13.02 -19.47
CA GLY A 103 -19.36 -12.80 -20.26
C GLY A 103 -19.37 -11.75 -21.34
N ASP A 104 -20.21 -10.74 -21.25
CA ASP A 104 -20.11 -9.57 -22.11
C ASP A 104 -19.46 -8.38 -21.40
N ALA A 105 -19.02 -7.39 -22.15
CA ALA A 105 -18.19 -6.26 -21.73
C ALA A 105 -18.73 -5.39 -20.57
N VAL A 106 -19.90 -5.70 -20.07
CA VAL A 106 -20.54 -5.04 -18.93
C VAL A 106 -20.75 -6.09 -17.84
N ALA A 107 -19.89 -6.10 -16.84
CA ALA A 107 -19.95 -6.99 -15.69
C ALA A 107 -21.15 -6.67 -14.79
N ALA A 108 -22.36 -7.00 -15.21
CA ALA A 108 -23.60 -6.75 -14.49
C ALA A 108 -24.10 -8.03 -13.82
N ILE A 109 -24.36 -7.95 -12.52
CA ILE A 109 -24.95 -9.02 -11.73
C ILE A 109 -26.32 -8.61 -11.24
N THR A 110 -27.23 -9.57 -11.04
CA THR A 110 -28.51 -9.30 -10.41
C THR A 110 -28.49 -9.72 -8.94
N VAL A 111 -28.73 -8.76 -8.05
CA VAL A 111 -28.73 -8.96 -6.61
C VAL A 111 -30.16 -8.80 -6.07
N LEU A 112 -30.62 -9.77 -5.31
CA LEU A 112 -31.92 -9.74 -4.63
C LEU A 112 -31.71 -9.48 -3.14
N PRO A 113 -32.33 -8.42 -2.57
CA PRO A 113 -32.22 -8.11 -1.16
C PRO A 113 -32.96 -9.10 -0.28
N TYR A 114 -32.45 -9.39 0.92
CA TYR A 114 -33.11 -10.29 1.88
C TYR A 114 -34.29 -9.63 2.61
N LYS A 115 -34.20 -8.34 2.93
CA LYS A 115 -35.15 -7.66 3.80
C LYS A 115 -36.21 -6.82 3.07
N ALA A 116 -36.06 -6.62 1.76
CA ALA A 116 -36.96 -5.81 0.97
C ALA A 116 -37.36 -6.52 -0.32
N ALA A 117 -38.47 -6.11 -0.91
CA ALA A 117 -38.96 -6.68 -2.17
C ALA A 117 -38.07 -6.25 -3.37
N ALA A 118 -37.44 -5.10 -3.26
CA ALA A 118 -36.56 -4.57 -4.30
C ALA A 118 -35.43 -3.73 -3.70
N MET A 119 -34.39 -3.52 -4.48
CA MET A 119 -33.22 -2.71 -4.13
C MET A 119 -33.54 -1.22 -4.02
N THR A 120 -34.65 -0.75 -4.64
CA THR A 120 -35.17 0.63 -4.57
C THR A 120 -35.39 1.16 -3.15
N THR A 121 -35.49 0.26 -2.17
CA THR A 121 -35.62 0.65 -0.76
C THR A 121 -34.30 1.20 -0.19
N TYR A 122 -33.17 0.87 -0.79
CA TYR A 122 -31.83 1.17 -0.29
C TYR A 122 -31.05 2.12 -1.17
N PHE A 123 -31.21 2.01 -2.49
CA PHE A 123 -30.40 2.73 -3.49
C PHE A 123 -31.25 3.29 -4.61
N ASP A 124 -30.73 4.32 -5.26
CA ASP A 124 -31.23 4.88 -6.50
C ASP A 124 -30.39 4.39 -7.69
N ASP A 125 -30.90 4.59 -8.90
CA ASP A 125 -30.12 4.30 -10.12
C ASP A 125 -28.90 5.20 -10.24
N ALA A 126 -27.82 4.66 -10.78
CA ALA A 126 -26.50 5.29 -10.89
C ALA A 126 -25.80 5.59 -9.55
N ASP A 127 -26.20 4.97 -8.47
CA ASP A 127 -25.50 5.08 -7.21
C ASP A 127 -24.17 4.33 -7.24
N VAL A 128 -23.11 5.02 -6.78
CA VAL A 128 -21.80 4.41 -6.60
C VAL A 128 -21.74 3.79 -5.21
N ALA A 129 -21.48 2.50 -5.15
CA ALA A 129 -21.44 1.72 -3.93
C ALA A 129 -20.26 0.75 -3.92
N THR A 130 -20.03 0.13 -2.78
CA THR A 130 -19.06 -0.97 -2.64
C THR A 130 -19.82 -2.26 -2.39
N ILE A 131 -19.49 -3.30 -3.14
CA ILE A 131 -20.03 -4.65 -2.96
C ILE A 131 -18.93 -5.56 -2.40
N MET A 132 -19.30 -6.37 -1.41
CA MET A 132 -18.43 -7.37 -0.78
C MET A 132 -19.14 -8.72 -0.71
N VAL A 133 -18.44 -9.78 -1.07
CA VAL A 133 -18.92 -11.15 -0.89
C VAL A 133 -18.54 -11.64 0.49
N TYR A 134 -19.50 -12.13 1.27
CA TYR A 134 -19.26 -12.62 2.63
C TYR A 134 -19.66 -14.09 2.81
N GLY A 135 -20.24 -14.73 1.82
CA GLY A 135 -20.62 -16.14 1.89
C GLY A 135 -21.36 -16.62 0.64
N SER A 136 -22.05 -17.72 0.76
CA SER A 136 -22.89 -18.28 -0.30
C SER A 136 -24.11 -18.96 0.26
N GLU A 137 -25.22 -18.95 -0.48
CA GLU A 137 -26.47 -19.58 -0.11
C GLU A 137 -27.04 -20.39 -1.28
N PHE A 138 -27.40 -21.63 -0.98
CA PHE A 138 -27.97 -22.55 -1.94
C PHE A 138 -29.21 -23.23 -1.39
N GLY A 139 -30.18 -23.48 -2.26
CA GLY A 139 -31.37 -24.25 -1.93
C GLY A 139 -31.02 -25.72 -1.58
N LYS A 140 -31.85 -26.34 -0.74
CA LYS A 140 -31.69 -27.75 -0.41
C LYS A 140 -31.78 -28.63 -1.64
N GLY A 141 -30.80 -29.50 -1.86
CA GLY A 141 -30.74 -30.42 -2.99
C GLY A 141 -30.19 -29.81 -4.28
N THR A 142 -29.68 -28.57 -4.24
CA THR A 142 -29.00 -27.94 -5.39
C THR A 142 -27.54 -28.34 -5.46
N VAL A 143 -26.98 -28.26 -6.67
CA VAL A 143 -25.51 -28.38 -6.88
C VAL A 143 -24.86 -27.13 -6.32
N GLY A 144 -23.70 -27.28 -5.66
CA GLY A 144 -22.92 -26.17 -5.12
C GLY A 144 -22.26 -25.32 -6.21
N GLN A 145 -21.28 -24.50 -5.80
CA GLN A 145 -20.55 -23.64 -6.73
C GLN A 145 -19.84 -24.44 -7.82
N VAL A 146 -19.97 -23.98 -9.05
CA VAL A 146 -19.39 -24.64 -10.24
C VAL A 146 -17.99 -24.09 -10.55
N LYS A 147 -17.69 -22.85 -10.15
CA LYS A 147 -16.40 -22.18 -10.42
C LYS A 147 -15.65 -21.96 -9.11
N ALA A 148 -14.36 -22.27 -9.11
CA ALA A 148 -13.46 -21.90 -8.03
C ALA A 148 -13.09 -20.41 -8.12
N ASN A 149 -12.87 -19.77 -6.98
CA ASN A 149 -12.24 -18.46 -6.91
C ASN A 149 -10.77 -18.69 -6.51
N GLU A 150 -9.87 -18.52 -7.45
CA GLU A 150 -8.45 -18.71 -7.25
C GLU A 150 -7.74 -17.38 -7.12
N PRO A 151 -7.12 -17.08 -5.96
CA PRO A 151 -6.32 -15.87 -5.80
C PRO A 151 -5.17 -15.88 -6.81
N GLN A 152 -5.04 -14.79 -7.55
CA GLN A 152 -3.96 -14.63 -8.52
C GLN A 152 -2.70 -14.16 -7.83
N PHE A 153 -1.55 -14.73 -8.20
CA PHE A 153 -0.23 -14.26 -7.81
C PHE A 153 0.31 -13.30 -8.85
N LYS A 154 0.77 -12.13 -8.40
CA LYS A 154 1.42 -11.15 -9.24
C LYS A 154 2.88 -11.01 -8.82
N SER A 155 3.80 -11.18 -9.76
CA SER A 155 5.23 -11.04 -9.50
C SER A 155 5.69 -9.63 -9.78
N PHE A 156 6.50 -9.10 -8.90
CA PHE A 156 7.17 -7.81 -9.02
C PHE A 156 8.68 -8.00 -8.95
N SER A 157 9.41 -7.13 -9.58
CA SER A 157 10.87 -7.14 -9.50
C SER A 157 11.40 -5.72 -9.40
N ASN A 158 12.50 -5.57 -8.68
CA ASN A 158 13.24 -4.32 -8.57
C ASN A 158 14.74 -4.59 -8.62
N LYS A 159 15.51 -3.58 -8.98
CA LYS A 159 16.96 -3.63 -9.03
C LYS A 159 17.56 -2.62 -8.06
N PRO A 160 18.71 -2.93 -7.45
CA PRO A 160 19.37 -2.00 -6.56
C PRO A 160 19.81 -0.73 -7.31
N VAL A 161 19.70 0.39 -6.64
CA VAL A 161 20.19 1.69 -7.10
C VAL A 161 21.58 1.92 -6.50
N ILE A 162 22.53 2.31 -7.34
CA ILE A 162 23.88 2.65 -6.89
C ILE A 162 23.97 4.16 -6.80
N ILE A 163 24.06 4.68 -5.57
CA ILE A 163 24.24 6.10 -5.29
C ILE A 163 25.69 6.34 -4.95
N LYS A 164 26.29 7.36 -5.56
CA LYS A 164 27.67 7.76 -5.32
C LYS A 164 27.72 9.26 -5.14
N ASP A 165 28.47 9.71 -4.14
CA ASP A 165 28.89 11.10 -3.99
C ASP A 165 30.41 11.14 -3.88
N TYR A 166 30.98 12.29 -4.15
CA TYR A 166 32.43 12.44 -4.23
C TYR A 166 32.87 13.66 -3.42
N PHE A 167 33.85 13.45 -2.56
CA PHE A 167 34.52 14.49 -1.83
C PHE A 167 36.05 14.26 -1.94
N GLN A 168 36.75 15.26 -2.39
CA GLN A 168 38.22 15.21 -2.51
C GLN A 168 38.82 16.51 -2.02
N VAL A 169 39.92 16.38 -1.28
CA VAL A 169 40.78 17.49 -0.90
C VAL A 169 42.12 17.29 -1.61
N ASN A 170 42.56 18.32 -2.29
CA ASN A 170 43.86 18.29 -2.94
C ASN A 170 45.00 18.31 -1.92
N GLY A 171 46.11 17.65 -2.24
CA GLY A 171 47.26 17.59 -1.34
C GLY A 171 47.87 18.96 -1.00
N SER A 172 47.79 19.95 -1.91
CA SER A 172 48.16 21.33 -1.65
C SER A 172 47.27 22.02 -0.62
N ASP A 173 46.00 21.74 -0.65
CA ASP A 173 45.04 22.33 0.30
C ASP A 173 45.13 21.62 1.66
N ALA A 174 45.35 20.32 1.66
CA ALA A 174 45.55 19.52 2.89
C ALA A 174 46.85 19.87 3.61
N SER A 175 47.85 20.37 2.89
CA SER A 175 49.14 20.82 3.47
C SER A 175 49.06 22.24 4.04
N GLN A 176 48.07 23.03 3.69
CA GLN A 176 47.84 24.35 4.28
C GLN A 176 47.25 24.21 5.67
N ILE A 177 47.97 24.64 6.69
CA ILE A 177 47.53 24.65 8.06
C ILE A 177 46.45 25.72 8.18
N GLY A 178 45.19 25.28 8.37
CA GLY A 178 44.12 26.21 8.71
C GLY A 178 44.31 26.86 10.08
N TRP A 179 44.07 28.17 10.18
CA TRP A 179 44.27 28.93 11.41
C TRP A 179 43.25 28.59 12.55
N VAL A 180 42.28 27.77 12.28
CA VAL A 180 41.26 27.39 13.28
C VAL A 180 41.33 25.90 13.52
N GLU A 181 41.95 25.56 14.61
CA GLU A 181 41.94 24.22 15.20
C GLU A 181 40.71 24.10 16.08
N VAL A 182 39.85 23.13 15.82
CA VAL A 182 38.71 22.83 16.67
C VAL A 182 39.01 21.56 17.46
N SER A 183 39.10 21.70 18.75
CA SER A 183 39.13 20.56 19.65
C SER A 183 37.70 20.12 19.92
N GLY A 184 37.26 18.98 19.42
CA GLY A 184 35.99 18.36 19.78
C GLY A 184 36.03 17.89 21.24
N GLU A 185 34.86 17.81 21.85
CA GLU A 185 34.70 17.36 23.25
C GLU A 185 35.21 15.92 23.45
N ASP A 186 35.28 15.14 22.37
CA ASP A 186 35.84 13.77 22.32
C ASP A 186 37.35 13.70 22.02
N GLY A 187 38.07 14.81 22.09
CA GLY A 187 39.53 14.83 21.88
C GLY A 187 39.98 14.65 20.45
N GLN A 188 39.07 14.74 19.45
CA GLN A 188 39.43 14.74 18.05
C GLN A 188 39.81 16.15 17.61
N ASN A 189 41.05 16.32 17.19
CA ASN A 189 41.55 17.56 16.62
C ASN A 189 41.37 17.51 15.11
N GLY A 190 40.74 18.52 14.51
CA GLY A 190 40.53 18.63 13.09
C GLY A 190 40.41 20.07 12.62
N TYR A 191 40.59 20.26 11.32
CA TYR A 191 40.41 21.58 10.71
C TYR A 191 38.93 21.82 10.41
N LEU A 192 38.37 22.91 10.92
CA LEU A 192 36.94 23.23 10.88
C LEU A 192 36.34 23.16 9.46
N TRP A 193 37.04 23.69 8.45
CA TRP A 193 36.53 23.69 7.07
C TRP A 193 36.43 22.29 6.46
N TYR A 194 37.41 21.43 6.74
CA TYR A 194 37.42 20.05 6.28
C TYR A 194 36.27 19.24 6.90
N LEU A 195 36.16 19.29 8.21
CA LEU A 195 35.12 18.59 8.96
C LEU A 195 33.72 19.05 8.53
N LYS A 196 33.53 20.36 8.33
CA LYS A 196 32.26 20.88 7.84
C LYS A 196 31.93 20.38 6.44
N ALA A 197 32.88 20.43 5.50
CA ALA A 197 32.66 19.98 4.13
C ALA A 197 32.40 18.48 4.04
N GLU A 198 33.03 17.67 4.87
CA GLU A 198 32.73 16.24 5.01
C GLU A 198 31.33 16.02 5.56
N GLY A 199 30.94 16.74 6.62
CA GLY A 199 29.62 16.67 7.20
C GLY A 199 28.51 17.07 6.22
N ASP A 200 28.71 18.15 5.46
CA ASP A 200 27.77 18.61 4.43
C ASP A 200 27.62 17.58 3.30
N THR A 201 28.72 16.91 2.91
CA THR A 201 28.70 15.85 1.89
C THR A 201 27.96 14.60 2.38
N ARG A 202 28.16 14.21 3.63
CA ARG A 202 27.44 13.09 4.24
C ARG A 202 25.94 13.39 4.36
N SER A 203 25.57 14.60 4.79
CA SER A 203 24.17 15.01 4.87
C SER A 203 23.50 14.96 3.51
N ARG A 204 24.15 15.51 2.48
CA ARG A 204 23.64 15.47 1.10
C ARG A 204 23.51 14.03 0.59
N PHE A 205 24.45 13.15 0.91
CA PHE A 205 24.36 11.74 0.53
C PHE A 205 23.17 11.05 1.20
N THR A 206 22.90 11.36 2.46
CA THR A 206 21.73 10.86 3.18
C THR A 206 20.44 11.34 2.53
N ASP A 207 20.37 12.61 2.13
CA ASP A 207 19.21 13.17 1.42
C ASP A 207 18.97 12.47 0.07
N TYR A 208 20.04 12.15 -0.66
CA TYR A 208 19.93 11.40 -1.92
C TYR A 208 19.40 9.99 -1.70
N LEU A 209 19.82 9.33 -0.63
CA LEU A 209 19.34 8.02 -0.24
C LEU A 209 17.85 8.06 0.09
N GLU A 210 17.42 9.05 0.87
CA GLU A 210 16.00 9.26 1.22
C GLU A 210 15.12 9.51 -0.01
N MET A 211 15.59 10.35 -0.93
CA MET A 211 14.84 10.65 -2.15
C MET A 211 14.79 9.50 -3.15
N SER A 212 15.66 8.49 -3.01
CA SER A 212 15.69 7.31 -3.88
C SER A 212 14.82 6.15 -3.41
N MET A 213 14.32 6.20 -2.16
CA MET A 213 13.37 5.25 -1.61
C MET A 213 11.94 5.58 -2.01
#